data_f1750954dd16609332e9731cb9408b47
#
_entry.id   f1750954dd16609332e9731cb9408b47
#
_cell.length_a   1.000
_cell.length_b   1.000
_cell.length_c   1.000
_cell.angle_alpha   90.00
_cell.angle_beta   90.00
_cell.angle_gamma   90.00
#
_symmetry.space_group_name_H-M   'P 1'
#
loop_
_entity.id
_entity.type
_entity.pdbx_description
1 polymer ?
#
loop_
_entity_poly.entity_id
_entity_poly.type
_entity_poly.pdbx_seq_one_letter_code
_entity_poly.pdbx_strand_id
1 'polypeptide(L)'
;LISKVIIKHLILFHSNVADTFENLEILNQVLPLCFLDGIAYEPYYYYSKFSVNDQENLLFPYYIITPEYVLQLSCNFKRGILHSDSSIVQQYIDEFKRSLTHAFPLIYKPDTLDNAMTRYSASTPPPRNFFS
;
A
#
# COMPACT_ATOMS: atom_id res chain seq x y z
N LEU A 1 -4.56 23.59 -16.79
CA LEU A 1 -4.79 22.74 -15.61
C LEU A 1 -3.89 21.54 -15.67
N ILE A 2 -2.98 21.46 -14.73
CA ILE A 2 -2.09 20.31 -14.60
C ILE A 2 -2.83 19.25 -13.82
N SER A 3 -3.02 18.08 -14.41
CA SER A 3 -3.60 16.94 -13.72
C SER A 3 -2.63 16.47 -12.64
N LYS A 4 -3.13 16.25 -11.43
CA LYS A 4 -2.32 15.65 -10.38
C LYS A 4 -2.09 14.18 -10.69
N VAL A 5 -0.87 13.73 -10.50
CA VAL A 5 -0.58 12.30 -10.50
C VAL A 5 -1.10 11.72 -9.18
N ILE A 6 -1.89 10.67 -9.27
CA ILE A 6 -2.41 9.97 -8.11
C ILE A 6 -1.64 8.66 -7.96
N ILE A 7 -1.03 8.47 -6.80
CA ILE A 7 -0.30 7.25 -6.48
C ILE A 7 -0.99 6.58 -5.29
N LYS A 8 -1.53 5.39 -5.51
CA LYS A 8 -2.02 4.54 -4.43
C LYS A 8 -0.96 3.51 -4.12
N HIS A 9 -0.48 3.51 -2.92
CA HIS A 9 0.61 2.65 -2.49
C HIS A 9 0.12 1.68 -1.44
N LEU A 10 0.15 0.41 -1.75
CA LEU A 10 -0.23 -0.65 -0.82
C LEU A 10 1.02 -1.14 -0.11
N ILE A 11 1.04 -0.96 1.19
CA ILE A 11 2.21 -1.25 2.02
C ILE A 11 1.89 -2.46 2.89
N LEU A 12 2.83 -3.39 2.93
CA LEU A 12 2.73 -4.53 3.81
C LEU A 12 3.49 -4.26 5.11
N PHE A 13 2.75 -4.25 6.22
CA PHE A 13 3.35 -4.26 7.54
C PHE A 13 3.36 -5.69 8.08
N HIS A 14 4.37 -6.01 8.84
CA HIS A 14 4.51 -7.32 9.44
C HIS A 14 3.83 -7.33 10.82
N SER A 15 3.00 -8.33 11.05
CA SER A 15 2.31 -8.47 12.34
C SER A 15 3.19 -9.12 13.40
N ASN A 16 4.34 -9.65 13.02
CA ASN A 16 5.27 -10.26 13.93
C ASN A 16 6.01 -9.18 14.74
N VAL A 17 6.07 -9.37 16.06
CA VAL A 17 6.76 -8.42 16.96
C VAL A 17 8.24 -8.25 16.57
N ALA A 18 8.88 -9.30 16.08
CA ALA A 18 10.28 -9.25 15.65
C ALA A 18 10.50 -8.28 14.47
N ASP A 19 9.47 -7.99 13.68
CA ASP A 19 9.57 -7.15 12.49
C ASP A 19 9.08 -5.72 12.73
N THR A 20 8.87 -5.32 13.98
CA THR A 20 8.38 -3.97 14.32
C THR A 20 9.32 -2.87 13.84
N PHE A 21 10.63 -3.12 13.90
CA PHE A 21 11.62 -2.14 13.46
C PHE A 21 11.50 -1.85 11.97
N GLU A 22 11.30 -2.89 11.16
CA GLU A 22 11.12 -2.76 9.73
C GLU A 22 9.85 -1.97 9.40
N ASN A 23 8.78 -2.19 10.14
CA ASN A 23 7.55 -1.42 9.98
C ASN A 23 7.80 0.08 10.23
N LEU A 24 8.56 0.41 11.27
CA LEU A 24 8.91 1.78 11.58
C LEU A 24 9.78 2.41 10.51
N GLU A 25 10.73 1.66 9.95
CA GLU A 25 11.54 2.16 8.85
C GLU A 25 10.70 2.48 7.61
N ILE A 26 9.79 1.58 7.26
CA ILE A 26 8.87 1.81 6.15
C ILE A 26 8.06 3.08 6.39
N LEU A 27 7.52 3.23 7.59
CA LEU A 27 6.71 4.40 7.95
C LEU A 27 7.51 5.69 7.82
N ASN A 28 8.75 5.69 8.28
CA ASN A 28 9.63 6.85 8.18
C ASN A 28 9.93 7.25 6.74
N GLN A 29 9.99 6.28 5.82
CA GLN A 29 10.23 6.55 4.41
C GLN A 29 8.97 7.04 3.69
N VAL A 30 7.81 6.56 4.11
CA VAL A 30 6.54 6.81 3.45
C VAL A 30 5.93 8.15 3.86
N LEU A 31 6.03 8.51 5.15
CA LEU A 31 5.38 9.71 5.65
C LEU A 31 5.74 11.00 4.90
N PRO A 32 7.02 11.26 4.58
CA PRO A 32 7.36 12.47 3.83
C PRO A 32 6.70 12.54 2.45
N LEU A 33 6.41 11.40 1.82
CA LEU A 33 5.79 11.37 0.51
C LEU A 33 4.36 11.92 0.54
N CYS A 34 3.71 11.87 1.68
CA CYS A 34 2.34 12.38 1.85
C CYS A 34 2.25 13.89 1.73
N PHE A 35 3.38 14.59 1.83
CA PHE A 35 3.44 16.04 1.82
C PHE A 35 4.05 16.60 0.53
N LEU A 36 4.25 15.76 -0.49
CA LEU A 36 4.79 16.21 -1.77
C LEU A 36 3.75 17.03 -2.54
N ASP A 37 4.21 18.13 -3.11
CA ASP A 37 3.36 18.95 -3.97
C ASP A 37 3.22 18.31 -5.36
N GLY A 38 2.04 18.47 -5.96
CA GLY A 38 1.80 17.99 -7.32
C GLY A 38 1.51 16.51 -7.45
N ILE A 39 1.62 15.77 -6.36
CA ILE A 39 1.33 14.34 -6.33
C ILE A 39 0.31 14.08 -5.22
N ALA A 40 -0.77 13.39 -5.57
CA ALA A 40 -1.72 12.89 -4.59
C ALA A 40 -1.25 11.49 -4.18
N TYR A 41 -0.48 11.41 -3.11
CA TYR A 41 0.03 10.15 -2.61
C TYR A 41 -0.93 9.60 -1.55
N GLU A 42 -1.45 8.39 -1.79
CA GLU A 42 -2.43 7.73 -0.93
C GLU A 42 -1.87 6.39 -0.47
N PRO A 43 -1.23 6.34 0.69
CA PRO A 43 -0.72 5.08 1.22
C PRO A 43 -1.81 4.30 1.95
N TYR A 44 -1.84 3.01 1.69
CA TYR A 44 -2.69 2.04 2.37
C TYR A 44 -1.80 0.97 2.95
N TYR A 45 -2.26 0.33 4.01
CA TYR A 45 -1.48 -0.74 4.63
C TYR A 45 -2.36 -1.92 4.99
N TYR A 46 -1.72 -3.07 5.10
CA TYR A 46 -2.31 -4.26 5.68
C TYR A 46 -1.22 -5.05 6.40
N TYR A 47 -1.62 -5.90 7.32
CA TYR A 47 -0.69 -6.71 8.07
C TYR A 47 -0.60 -8.10 7.47
N SER A 48 0.61 -8.61 7.38
CA SER A 48 0.87 -9.98 6.95
C SER A 48 1.43 -10.79 8.12
N LYS A 49 1.04 -12.05 8.15
CA LYS A 49 1.60 -13.01 9.11
C LYS A 49 2.96 -13.53 8.68
N PHE A 50 3.36 -13.28 7.43
CA PHE A 50 4.65 -13.72 6.92
C PHE A 50 5.75 -12.80 7.44
N SER A 51 6.93 -13.39 7.68
CA SER A 51 8.09 -12.61 8.11
C SER A 51 8.74 -11.89 6.93
N VAL A 52 9.66 -10.96 7.25
CA VAL A 52 10.47 -10.28 6.24
C VAL A 52 11.25 -11.30 5.40
N ASN A 53 11.76 -12.35 6.03
CA ASN A 53 12.52 -13.38 5.32
C ASN A 53 11.68 -14.12 4.28
N ASP A 54 10.40 -14.33 4.54
CA ASP A 54 9.51 -14.98 3.60
C ASP A 54 9.31 -14.11 2.34
N GLN A 55 9.26 -12.79 2.50
CA GLN A 55 9.16 -11.88 1.37
C GLN A 55 10.45 -11.83 0.54
N GLU A 56 11.60 -11.92 1.20
CA GLU A 56 12.89 -11.93 0.51
C GLU A 56 13.05 -13.14 -0.41
N ASN A 57 12.29 -14.19 -0.19
CA ASN A 57 12.31 -15.38 -1.05
C ASN A 57 11.57 -15.17 -2.36
N LEU A 58 10.78 -14.11 -2.49
CA LEU A 58 10.12 -13.79 -3.76
C LEU A 58 11.12 -13.16 -4.71
N LEU A 59 11.11 -13.62 -5.96
CA LEU A 59 12.07 -13.17 -6.95
C LEU A 59 11.83 -11.73 -7.38
N PHE A 60 10.55 -11.36 -7.58
CA PHE A 60 10.13 -10.01 -7.97
C PHE A 60 8.98 -9.57 -7.07
N PRO A 61 9.30 -9.10 -5.84
CA PRO A 61 8.24 -8.84 -4.85
C PRO A 61 7.55 -7.49 -5.01
N TYR A 62 8.08 -6.57 -5.80
CA TYR A 62 7.53 -5.22 -5.93
C TYR A 62 6.84 -5.04 -7.26
N TYR A 63 5.75 -4.29 -7.24
CA TYR A 63 4.95 -4.03 -8.43
C TYR A 63 4.67 -2.54 -8.57
N ILE A 64 4.82 -2.05 -9.79
CA ILE A 64 4.31 -0.73 -10.16
C ILE A 64 3.28 -0.96 -11.24
N ILE A 65 2.03 -0.60 -10.96
CA ILE A 65 0.90 -0.84 -11.85
C ILE A 65 0.41 0.49 -12.39
N THR A 66 0.41 0.61 -13.71
CA THR A 66 -0.17 1.75 -14.42
C THR A 66 -1.34 1.24 -15.27
N PRO A 67 -2.17 2.11 -15.83
CA PRO A 67 -3.23 1.65 -16.72
C PRO A 67 -2.74 0.87 -17.94
N GLU A 68 -1.48 1.02 -18.31
CA GLU A 68 -0.93 0.47 -19.55
C GLU A 68 0.12 -0.60 -19.33
N TYR A 69 0.82 -0.57 -18.19
CA TYR A 69 1.95 -1.44 -17.91
C TYR A 69 1.94 -1.94 -16.48
N VAL A 70 2.54 -3.08 -16.28
CA VAL A 70 2.91 -3.56 -14.95
C VAL A 70 4.41 -3.84 -14.97
N LEU A 71 5.12 -3.23 -14.03
CA LEU A 71 6.54 -3.48 -13.83
C LEU A 71 6.72 -4.25 -12.52
N GLN A 72 7.25 -5.45 -12.59
CA GLN A 72 7.68 -6.21 -11.43
C GLN A 72 9.15 -5.98 -11.20
N LEU A 73 9.54 -5.71 -9.96
CA LEU A 73 10.91 -5.37 -9.62
C LEU A 73 11.50 -6.33 -8.59
N SER A 74 12.77 -6.64 -8.76
CA SER A 74 13.53 -7.42 -7.79
C SER A 74 13.76 -6.62 -6.50
N CYS A 75 14.17 -7.30 -5.43
CA CYS A 75 14.42 -6.67 -4.13
C CYS A 75 15.43 -5.53 -4.19
N ASN A 76 16.41 -5.63 -5.07
CA ASN A 76 17.45 -4.61 -5.21
C ASN A 76 17.16 -3.59 -6.31
N PHE A 77 15.99 -3.68 -6.95
CA PHE A 77 15.54 -2.82 -8.05
C PHE A 77 16.43 -2.84 -9.30
N LYS A 78 17.32 -3.82 -9.40
CA LYS A 78 18.24 -3.90 -10.55
C LYS A 78 17.67 -4.65 -11.73
N ARG A 79 16.65 -5.47 -11.51
CA ARG A 79 16.02 -6.27 -12.56
C ARG A 79 14.51 -6.15 -12.45
N GLY A 80 13.84 -6.31 -13.59
CA GLY A 80 12.40 -6.25 -13.61
C GLY A 80 11.82 -6.97 -14.80
N ILE A 81 10.53 -7.20 -14.74
CA ILE A 81 9.72 -7.76 -15.84
C ILE A 81 8.66 -6.75 -16.17
N LEU A 82 8.59 -6.36 -17.43
CA LEU A 82 7.56 -5.44 -17.90
C LEU A 82 6.47 -6.22 -18.63
N HIS A 83 5.24 -6.06 -18.16
CA HIS A 83 4.06 -6.63 -18.80
C HIS A 83 3.32 -5.52 -19.52
N SER A 84 3.06 -5.69 -20.81
CA SER A 84 2.32 -4.73 -21.63
C SER A 84 1.07 -5.32 -22.27
N ASP A 85 0.83 -6.60 -22.10
CA ASP A 85 -0.40 -7.24 -22.57
C ASP A 85 -1.57 -6.69 -21.76
N SER A 86 -2.59 -6.17 -22.45
CA SER A 86 -3.71 -5.47 -21.80
C SER A 86 -4.51 -6.39 -20.87
N SER A 87 -4.65 -7.66 -21.21
CA SER A 87 -5.38 -8.60 -20.37
C SER A 87 -4.63 -8.93 -19.10
N ILE A 88 -3.32 -9.04 -19.17
CA ILE A 88 -2.47 -9.27 -18.01
C ILE A 88 -2.45 -8.02 -17.11
N VAL A 89 -2.28 -6.85 -17.71
CA VAL A 89 -2.31 -5.59 -16.96
C VAL A 89 -3.63 -5.43 -16.22
N GLN A 90 -4.75 -5.75 -16.87
CA GLN A 90 -6.05 -5.65 -16.24
C GLN A 90 -6.20 -6.62 -15.06
N GLN A 91 -5.63 -7.81 -15.15
CA GLN A 91 -5.63 -8.73 -14.01
C GLN A 91 -4.90 -8.15 -12.81
N TYR A 92 -3.74 -7.52 -13.02
CA TYR A 92 -3.02 -6.87 -11.92
C TYR A 92 -3.81 -5.70 -11.34
N ILE A 93 -4.46 -4.91 -12.18
CA ILE A 93 -5.30 -3.81 -11.71
C ILE A 93 -6.43 -4.34 -10.85
N ASP A 94 -7.11 -5.38 -11.28
CA ASP A 94 -8.23 -5.98 -10.55
C ASP A 94 -7.77 -6.57 -9.22
N GLU A 95 -6.63 -7.24 -9.20
CA GLU A 95 -6.04 -7.76 -7.97
C GLU A 95 -5.67 -6.65 -7.00
N PHE A 96 -5.09 -5.58 -7.50
CA PHE A 96 -4.74 -4.44 -6.67
C PHE A 96 -5.98 -3.81 -6.04
N LYS A 97 -7.02 -3.59 -6.84
CA LYS A 97 -8.29 -3.05 -6.34
C LYS A 97 -8.90 -3.95 -5.28
N ARG A 98 -8.85 -5.26 -5.48
CA ARG A 98 -9.34 -6.21 -4.50
C ARG A 98 -8.53 -6.15 -3.21
N SER A 99 -7.22 -6.07 -3.31
CA SER A 99 -6.35 -5.95 -2.15
C SER A 99 -6.63 -4.67 -1.37
N LEU A 100 -6.90 -3.57 -2.06
CA LEU A 100 -7.24 -2.30 -1.41
C LEU A 100 -8.53 -2.40 -0.57
N THR A 101 -9.47 -3.25 -0.95
CA THR A 101 -10.71 -3.42 -0.16
C THR A 101 -10.44 -4.01 1.23
N HIS A 102 -9.32 -4.70 1.40
CA HIS A 102 -8.90 -5.29 2.67
C HIS A 102 -7.80 -4.50 3.37
N ALA A 103 -7.42 -3.37 2.80
CA ALA A 103 -6.38 -2.52 3.37
C ALA A 103 -7.00 -1.32 4.08
N PHE A 104 -6.19 -0.64 4.88
CA PHE A 104 -6.59 0.53 5.64
C PHE A 104 -5.79 1.74 5.16
N PRO A 105 -6.42 2.93 5.06
CA PRO A 105 -5.65 4.14 4.77
C PRO A 105 -4.65 4.41 5.89
N LEU A 106 -3.42 4.75 5.52
CA LEU A 106 -2.40 5.08 6.51
C LEU A 106 -2.62 6.48 7.08
N ILE A 107 -3.11 7.40 6.25
CA ILE A 107 -3.35 8.79 6.63
C ILE A 107 -4.76 9.17 6.22
N TYR A 108 -5.49 9.82 7.12
CA TYR A 108 -6.78 10.39 6.85
C TYR A 108 -6.64 11.88 6.60
N LYS A 109 -7.17 12.35 5.48
CA LYS A 109 -7.33 13.78 5.25
C LYS A 109 -8.48 14.30 6.11
N PRO A 110 -8.53 15.62 6.43
CA PRO A 110 -9.58 16.13 7.33
C PRO A 110 -11.00 15.78 6.94
N ASP A 111 -11.32 15.87 5.65
CA ASP A 111 -12.65 15.51 5.14
C ASP A 111 -12.91 14.00 5.24
N THR A 112 -11.88 13.20 4.99
CA THR A 112 -11.94 11.75 5.08
C THR A 112 -12.01 11.28 6.54
N LEU A 113 -11.37 12.02 7.44
CA LEU A 113 -11.39 11.71 8.86
C LEU A 113 -12.80 11.78 9.43
N ASP A 114 -13.57 12.81 9.08
CA ASP A 114 -14.96 12.93 9.50
C ASP A 114 -15.79 11.74 9.06
N ASN A 115 -15.62 11.31 7.83
CA ASN A 115 -16.29 10.13 7.30
C ASN A 115 -15.88 8.85 8.03
N ALA A 116 -14.61 8.71 8.35
CA ALA A 116 -14.10 7.57 9.08
C ALA A 116 -14.66 7.50 10.50
N MET A 117 -14.71 8.64 11.18
CA MET A 117 -15.28 8.72 12.52
C MET A 117 -16.77 8.42 12.52
N THR A 118 -17.50 8.88 11.52
CA THR A 118 -18.91 8.57 11.35
C THR A 118 -19.11 7.06 11.18
N ARG A 119 -18.28 6.42 10.40
CA ARG A 119 -18.35 4.98 10.22
C ARG A 119 -18.05 4.22 11.52
N TYR A 120 -17.09 4.68 12.31
CA TYR A 120 -16.79 4.09 13.60
C TYR A 120 -17.96 4.23 14.57
N SER A 121 -18.66 5.35 14.54
CA SER A 121 -19.83 5.58 15.38
C SER A 121 -21.00 4.69 15.01
N ALA A 122 -21.15 4.34 13.73
CA ALA A 122 -22.27 3.58 13.20
C ALA A 122 -22.02 2.07 13.15
N SER A 123 -20.76 1.64 13.23
CA SER A 123 -20.38 0.23 13.10
C SER A 123 -20.03 -0.37 14.46
N THR A 124 -19.69 -1.65 14.46
CA THR A 124 -19.15 -2.32 15.63
C THR A 124 -17.91 -1.62 16.16
N PRO A 125 -17.54 -1.85 17.43
CA PRO A 125 -16.39 -1.19 18.00
C PRO A 125 -15.13 -1.38 17.16
N PRO A 126 -14.19 -0.40 17.19
CA PRO A 126 -12.97 -0.50 16.44
C PRO A 126 -12.16 -1.74 16.84
N PRO A 127 -11.30 -2.25 15.96
CA PRO A 127 -10.49 -3.42 16.27
C PRO A 127 -9.67 -3.17 17.53
N ARG A 128 -9.79 -4.08 18.49
CA ARG A 128 -9.11 -3.91 19.78
C ARG A 128 -7.60 -3.91 19.67
N ASN A 129 -7.09 -4.57 18.67
CA ASN A 129 -5.64 -4.79 18.54
C ASN A 129 -4.93 -3.63 17.89
N PHE A 130 -5.64 -2.59 17.56
CA PHE A 130 -5.05 -1.47 16.87
C PHE A 130 -4.08 -0.69 17.74
N PHE A 131 -4.39 -0.59 19.04
CA PHE A 131 -3.61 0.16 20.01
C PHE A 131 -3.39 -0.60 21.31
N SER A 132 -3.73 -1.83 21.36
CA SER A 132 -3.50 -2.63 22.55
C SER A 132 -2.09 -3.20 22.58
#